data_aa3383a66ecf70bbd5ecf98c557352da
#
_entry.id   aa3383a66ecf70bbd5ecf98c557352da
#
_cell.length_a   1.000
_cell.length_b   1.000
_cell.length_c   1.000
_cell.angle_alpha   90.00
_cell.angle_beta   90.00
_cell.angle_gamma   90.00
#
_symmetry.space_group_name_H-M   'P 1'
#
loop_
_entity.id
_entity.type
_entity.pdbx_description
1 polymer ?
#
loop_
_entity_poly.entity_id
_entity_poly.type
_entity_poly.pdbx_seq_one_letter_code
_entity_poly.pdbx_strand_id
1 'polypeptide(L)'
;FAYPEEKKRALNHVSLHVEDGEFLVLCGKSGCGKSTLLTHLKTPLTPHGKRKGEILFQGVPIGEMSNREQSQRIGYVLQNPDNQIVTDKVWHELAFGLESLGYSNADIRIRVAEMASYFGIQDWFYKNVSELSGGQKQLLNLASIMAMHPDMLILDEPTSQLDPIAASDFLET
;
A
#
# COMPACT_ATOMS: atom_id res chain seq x y z
N PHE A 1 -16.89 -12.91 -4.26
CA PHE A 1 -17.27 -11.98 -3.18
C PHE A 1 -18.51 -11.17 -3.58
N ALA A 2 -19.38 -10.91 -2.63
CA ALA A 2 -20.55 -10.04 -2.79
C ALA A 2 -20.69 -9.13 -1.56
N TYR A 3 -20.95 -7.84 -1.80
CA TYR A 3 -21.31 -6.89 -0.75
C TYR A 3 -22.70 -7.23 -0.15
N PRO A 4 -22.98 -6.86 1.11
CA PRO A 4 -24.19 -7.30 1.82
C PRO A 4 -25.51 -6.96 1.11
N GLU A 5 -25.60 -5.81 0.49
CA GLU A 5 -26.83 -5.29 -0.12
C GLU A 5 -26.85 -5.43 -1.65
N GLU A 6 -25.80 -5.97 -2.26
CA GLU A 6 -25.70 -6.11 -3.71
C GLU A 6 -26.15 -7.48 -4.19
N LYS A 7 -27.05 -7.50 -5.18
CA LYS A 7 -27.47 -8.73 -5.87
C LYS A 7 -26.37 -9.29 -6.79
N LYS A 8 -25.47 -8.42 -7.26
CA LYS A 8 -24.38 -8.79 -8.17
C LYS A 8 -23.10 -9.04 -7.37
N ARG A 9 -22.36 -10.09 -7.73
CA ARG A 9 -21.04 -10.34 -7.13
C ARG A 9 -20.03 -9.33 -7.68
N ALA A 10 -19.28 -8.70 -6.79
CA ALA A 10 -18.15 -7.84 -7.16
C ALA A 10 -16.98 -8.67 -7.70
N LEU A 11 -16.73 -9.86 -7.13
CA LEU A 11 -15.77 -10.84 -7.64
C LEU A 11 -16.49 -12.15 -7.90
N ASN A 12 -16.34 -12.69 -9.10
CA ASN A 12 -17.01 -13.92 -9.51
C ASN A 12 -16.04 -14.89 -10.18
N HIS A 13 -15.71 -16.00 -9.50
CA HIS A 13 -14.81 -17.06 -9.96
C HIS A 13 -13.44 -16.50 -10.44
N VAL A 14 -12.82 -15.64 -9.62
CA VAL A 14 -11.48 -15.11 -9.90
C VAL A 14 -10.46 -16.12 -9.36
N SER A 15 -9.56 -16.57 -10.21
CA SER A 15 -8.36 -17.31 -9.85
C SER A 15 -7.17 -16.56 -10.41
N LEU A 16 -6.19 -16.26 -9.56
CA LEU A 16 -5.00 -15.52 -9.88
C LEU A 16 -3.82 -16.18 -9.17
N HIS A 17 -2.73 -16.32 -9.88
CA HIS A 17 -1.45 -16.73 -9.33
C HIS A 17 -0.41 -15.67 -9.69
N VAL A 18 0.47 -15.34 -8.77
CA VAL A 18 1.54 -14.35 -8.95
C VAL A 18 2.83 -15.00 -8.45
N GLU A 19 3.83 -15.03 -9.30
CA GLU A 19 5.14 -15.60 -8.98
C GLU A 19 6.03 -14.58 -8.23
N ASP A 20 7.05 -15.09 -7.54
CA ASP A 20 8.06 -14.24 -6.91
C ASP A 20 8.77 -13.38 -7.98
N GLY A 21 8.89 -12.07 -7.70
CA GLY A 21 9.49 -11.10 -8.59
C GLY A 21 8.63 -10.71 -9.80
N GLU A 22 7.39 -11.19 -9.89
CA GLU A 22 6.47 -10.83 -10.96
C GLU A 22 5.91 -9.41 -10.75
N PHE A 23 5.87 -8.64 -11.84
CA PHE A 23 5.17 -7.36 -11.93
C PHE A 23 3.85 -7.55 -12.66
N LEU A 24 2.74 -7.52 -11.92
CA LEU A 24 1.39 -7.74 -12.46
C LEU A 24 0.59 -6.44 -12.53
N VAL A 25 0.01 -6.15 -13.69
CA VAL A 25 -0.88 -5.00 -13.91
C VAL A 25 -2.32 -5.47 -14.07
N LEU A 26 -3.21 -4.98 -13.19
CA LEU A 26 -4.65 -5.20 -13.26
C LEU A 26 -5.33 -4.06 -14.02
N CYS A 27 -5.76 -4.31 -15.25
CA CYS A 27 -6.46 -3.34 -16.07
C CYS A 27 -7.97 -3.63 -16.15
N GLY A 28 -8.77 -2.58 -16.25
CA GLY A 28 -10.23 -2.70 -16.42
C GLY A 28 -10.97 -1.41 -16.12
N LYS A 29 -12.24 -1.36 -16.52
CA LYS A 29 -13.11 -0.19 -16.28
C LYS A 29 -13.26 0.10 -14.79
N SER A 30 -13.54 1.38 -14.45
CA SER A 30 -13.89 1.75 -13.07
C SER A 30 -15.11 0.93 -12.60
N GLY A 31 -15.09 0.49 -11.33
CA GLY A 31 -16.14 -0.33 -10.74
C GLY A 31 -16.16 -1.81 -11.14
N CYS A 32 -15.17 -2.31 -11.91
CA CYS A 32 -15.12 -3.73 -12.29
C CYS A 32 -14.61 -4.68 -11.19
N GLY A 33 -14.21 -4.15 -10.02
CA GLY A 33 -13.80 -4.94 -8.87
C GLY A 33 -12.28 -5.01 -8.61
N LYS A 34 -11.44 -4.20 -9.30
CA LYS A 34 -9.98 -4.17 -9.09
C LYS A 34 -9.60 -3.92 -7.62
N SER A 35 -10.01 -2.78 -7.07
CA SER A 35 -9.76 -2.44 -5.66
C SER A 35 -10.36 -3.46 -4.70
N THR A 36 -11.55 -4.01 -5.01
CA THR A 36 -12.14 -5.08 -4.24
C THR A 36 -11.25 -6.32 -4.22
N LEU A 37 -10.64 -6.70 -5.35
CA LEU A 37 -9.70 -7.82 -5.40
C LEU A 37 -8.44 -7.50 -4.58
N LEU A 38 -7.85 -6.33 -4.78
CA LEU A 38 -6.62 -5.92 -4.10
C LEU A 38 -6.80 -5.86 -2.58
N THR A 39 -7.91 -5.30 -2.07
CA THR A 39 -8.18 -5.22 -0.63
C THR A 39 -8.37 -6.60 0.03
N HIS A 40 -8.74 -7.63 -0.73
CA HIS A 40 -8.79 -9.01 -0.22
C HIS A 40 -7.42 -9.62 0.03
N LEU A 41 -6.36 -9.08 -0.58
CA LEU A 41 -4.98 -9.51 -0.38
C LEU A 41 -4.36 -9.00 0.93
N LYS A 42 -5.11 -8.21 1.71
CA LYS A 42 -4.69 -7.73 3.04
C LYS A 42 -5.90 -7.74 3.98
N THR A 43 -5.95 -8.70 4.89
CA THR A 43 -7.14 -8.96 5.73
C THR A 43 -7.71 -7.72 6.43
N PRO A 44 -6.88 -6.81 7.02
CA PRO A 44 -7.40 -5.60 7.65
C PRO A 44 -8.14 -4.64 6.69
N LEU A 45 -7.91 -4.74 5.38
CA LEU A 45 -8.57 -3.92 4.36
C LEU A 45 -9.75 -4.63 3.70
N THR A 46 -9.97 -5.92 4.00
CA THR A 46 -11.02 -6.72 3.37
C THR A 46 -12.40 -6.14 3.70
N PRO A 47 -13.21 -5.79 2.70
CA PRO A 47 -14.54 -5.25 2.93
C PRO A 47 -15.49 -6.31 3.54
N HIS A 48 -16.46 -5.83 4.31
CA HIS A 48 -17.50 -6.71 4.87
C HIS A 48 -18.37 -7.29 3.74
N GLY A 49 -18.67 -8.59 3.82
CA GLY A 49 -19.50 -9.26 2.81
C GLY A 49 -19.35 -10.79 2.80
N LYS A 50 -19.99 -11.42 1.81
CA LYS A 50 -19.95 -12.88 1.65
C LYS A 50 -18.79 -13.27 0.74
N ARG A 51 -17.78 -13.93 1.31
CA ARG A 51 -16.62 -14.45 0.59
C ARG A 51 -16.66 -15.97 0.50
N LYS A 52 -16.25 -16.51 -0.65
CA LYS A 52 -15.92 -17.92 -0.84
C LYS A 52 -14.59 -18.01 -1.59
N GLY A 53 -13.83 -19.04 -1.32
CA GLY A 53 -12.49 -19.24 -1.85
C GLY A 53 -11.41 -18.95 -0.83
N GLU A 54 -10.18 -19.19 -1.22
CA GLU A 54 -8.99 -19.08 -0.40
C GLU A 54 -8.00 -18.12 -1.04
N ILE A 55 -7.20 -17.45 -0.21
CA ILE A 55 -6.10 -16.61 -0.64
C ILE A 55 -4.88 -17.08 0.12
N LEU A 56 -3.84 -17.46 -0.62
CA LEU A 56 -2.57 -17.90 -0.07
C LEU A 56 -1.51 -16.84 -0.32
N PHE A 57 -0.70 -16.57 0.69
CA PHE A 57 0.51 -15.77 0.58
C PHE A 57 1.71 -16.67 0.90
N GLN A 58 2.56 -16.93 -0.11
CA GLN A 58 3.67 -17.89 0.00
C GLN A 58 3.23 -19.25 0.57
N GLY A 59 2.09 -19.77 0.11
CA GLY A 59 1.54 -21.07 0.54
C GLY A 59 0.79 -21.06 1.87
N VAL A 60 0.74 -19.94 2.60
CA VAL A 60 0.04 -19.80 3.88
C VAL A 60 -1.30 -19.08 3.66
N PRO A 61 -2.43 -19.61 4.16
CA PRO A 61 -3.70 -18.90 4.10
C PRO A 61 -3.60 -17.52 4.77
N ILE A 62 -3.95 -16.46 4.04
CA ILE A 62 -3.78 -15.08 4.52
C ILE A 62 -4.54 -14.80 5.82
N GLY A 63 -5.65 -15.52 6.05
CA GLY A 63 -6.43 -15.42 7.28
C GLY A 63 -5.74 -16.03 8.52
N GLU A 64 -4.69 -16.83 8.33
CA GLU A 64 -3.89 -17.42 9.42
C GLU A 64 -2.71 -16.52 9.81
N MET A 65 -2.35 -15.57 8.94
CA MET A 65 -1.30 -14.59 9.24
C MET A 65 -1.80 -13.56 10.24
N SER A 66 -0.97 -13.23 11.23
CA SER A 66 -1.26 -12.13 12.15
C SER A 66 -1.32 -10.78 11.41
N ASN A 67 -2.06 -9.80 11.96
CA ASN A 67 -2.09 -8.45 11.40
C ASN A 67 -0.69 -7.83 11.32
N ARG A 68 0.18 -8.13 12.28
CA ARG A 68 1.57 -7.67 12.32
C ARG A 68 2.37 -8.22 11.13
N GLU A 69 2.29 -9.51 10.87
CA GLU A 69 2.96 -10.14 9.72
C GLU A 69 2.44 -9.59 8.40
N GLN A 70 1.12 -9.47 8.24
CA GLN A 70 0.55 -8.87 7.05
C GLN A 70 0.98 -7.41 6.87
N SER A 71 1.10 -6.63 7.96
CA SER A 71 1.54 -5.23 7.88
C SER A 71 3.00 -5.11 7.45
N GLN A 72 3.85 -6.03 7.91
CA GLN A 72 5.27 -6.06 7.57
C GLN A 72 5.52 -6.58 6.16
N ARG A 73 4.84 -7.66 5.76
CA ARG A 73 5.16 -8.42 4.54
C ARG A 73 4.36 -8.02 3.32
N ILE A 74 3.17 -7.41 3.52
CA ILE A 74 2.28 -6.99 2.43
C ILE A 74 2.13 -5.47 2.50
N GLY A 75 2.87 -4.76 1.67
CA GLY A 75 2.74 -3.31 1.49
C GLY A 75 1.49 -2.99 0.67
N TYR A 76 0.74 -1.97 1.09
CA TYR A 76 -0.44 -1.51 0.35
C TYR A 76 -0.44 0.02 0.28
N VAL A 77 -0.45 0.56 -0.93
CA VAL A 77 -0.57 2.00 -1.20
C VAL A 77 -1.98 2.28 -1.69
N LEU A 78 -2.71 3.10 -0.93
CA LEU A 78 -4.09 3.46 -1.23
C LEU A 78 -4.18 4.47 -2.38
N GLN A 79 -5.32 4.48 -3.05
CA GLN A 79 -5.65 5.41 -4.12
C GLN A 79 -5.57 6.89 -3.66
N ASN A 80 -6.07 7.19 -2.45
CA ASN A 80 -6.02 8.52 -1.87
C ASN A 80 -4.99 8.58 -0.74
N PRO A 81 -3.88 9.34 -0.91
CA PRO A 81 -2.83 9.44 0.09
C PRO A 81 -3.30 9.99 1.44
N ASP A 82 -4.26 10.90 1.47
CA ASP A 82 -4.76 11.48 2.72
C ASP A 82 -5.49 10.46 3.61
N ASN A 83 -5.95 9.35 3.05
CA ASN A 83 -6.55 8.25 3.83
C ASN A 83 -5.53 7.32 4.47
N GLN A 84 -4.27 7.44 4.11
CA GLN A 84 -3.19 6.55 4.57
C GLN A 84 -2.24 7.25 5.54
N ILE A 85 -1.95 8.52 5.32
CA ILE A 85 -1.06 9.31 6.17
C ILE A 85 -1.70 9.53 7.55
N VAL A 86 -0.95 9.23 8.60
CA VAL A 86 -1.41 9.29 10.01
C VAL A 86 -0.68 10.32 10.85
N THR A 87 0.50 10.78 10.41
CA THR A 87 1.32 11.73 11.16
C THR A 87 1.29 13.13 10.53
N ASP A 88 1.72 14.14 11.28
CA ASP A 88 1.78 15.53 10.82
C ASP A 88 3.13 15.92 10.21
N LYS A 89 4.17 15.10 10.38
CA LYS A 89 5.54 15.34 9.93
C LYS A 89 6.00 14.26 8.94
N VAL A 90 6.69 14.69 7.89
CA VAL A 90 7.23 13.79 6.86
C VAL A 90 8.15 12.72 7.44
N TRP A 91 9.15 13.14 8.23
CA TRP A 91 10.09 12.19 8.85
C TRP A 91 9.40 11.17 9.77
N HIS A 92 8.34 11.58 10.46
CA HIS A 92 7.59 10.71 11.36
C HIS A 92 6.74 9.72 10.58
N GLU A 93 6.13 10.15 9.47
CA GLU A 93 5.39 9.24 8.59
C GLU A 93 6.31 8.14 8.02
N LEU A 94 7.54 8.47 7.62
CA LEU A 94 8.53 7.47 7.21
C LEU A 94 8.90 6.49 8.33
N ALA A 95 8.91 6.94 9.58
CA ALA A 95 9.26 6.13 10.74
C ALA A 95 8.08 5.31 11.30
N PHE A 96 6.85 5.79 11.13
CA PHE A 96 5.66 5.30 11.83
C PHE A 96 5.43 3.79 11.70
N GLY A 97 5.55 3.25 10.50
CA GLY A 97 5.39 1.81 10.24
C GLY A 97 6.45 0.99 10.98
N LEU A 98 7.70 1.44 10.97
CA LEU A 98 8.82 0.77 11.65
C LEU A 98 8.66 0.83 13.18
N GLU A 99 8.22 1.97 13.73
CA GLU A 99 7.92 2.13 15.15
C GLU A 99 6.81 1.18 15.59
N SER A 100 5.74 1.11 14.81
CA SER A 100 4.60 0.20 15.04
C SER A 100 5.01 -1.27 15.01
N LEU A 101 5.99 -1.62 14.21
CA LEU A 101 6.60 -2.95 14.15
C LEU A 101 7.67 -3.20 15.21
N GLY A 102 7.99 -2.19 16.05
CA GLY A 102 8.93 -2.32 17.17
C GLY A 102 10.39 -2.43 16.76
N TYR A 103 10.78 -1.82 15.64
CA TYR A 103 12.18 -1.72 15.25
C TYR A 103 12.97 -0.86 16.26
N SER A 104 14.29 -1.12 16.36
CA SER A 104 15.15 -0.28 17.20
C SER A 104 15.29 1.13 16.63
N ASN A 105 15.50 2.13 17.50
CA ASN A 105 15.72 3.53 17.06
C ASN A 105 16.92 3.64 16.09
N ALA A 106 17.91 2.78 16.19
CA ALA A 106 19.06 2.76 15.29
C ALA A 106 18.64 2.28 13.89
N ASP A 107 17.90 1.17 13.82
CA ASP A 107 17.39 0.63 12.54
C ASP A 107 16.41 1.60 11.87
N ILE A 108 15.51 2.22 12.65
CA ILE A 108 14.56 3.22 12.13
C ILE A 108 15.31 4.37 11.47
N ARG A 109 16.33 4.93 12.14
CA ARG A 109 17.12 6.04 11.59
C ARG A 109 17.81 5.68 10.27
N ILE A 110 18.38 4.49 10.19
CA ILE A 110 19.05 4.00 8.98
C ILE A 110 18.04 3.87 7.85
N ARG A 111 16.96 3.13 8.06
CA ARG A 111 15.93 2.88 7.02
C ARG A 111 15.24 4.16 6.56
N VAL A 112 14.90 5.05 7.48
CA VAL A 112 14.30 6.36 7.16
C VAL A 112 15.26 7.21 6.32
N ALA A 113 16.55 7.23 6.67
CA ALA A 113 17.56 7.97 5.90
C ALA A 113 17.75 7.37 4.49
N GLU A 114 17.78 6.04 4.37
CA GLU A 114 17.85 5.33 3.09
C GLU A 114 16.65 5.68 2.20
N MET A 115 15.44 5.59 2.73
CA MET A 115 14.22 5.90 1.98
C MET A 115 14.14 7.38 1.61
N ALA A 116 14.49 8.28 2.53
CA ALA A 116 14.52 9.71 2.25
C ALA A 116 15.52 10.03 1.13
N SER A 117 16.67 9.34 1.08
CA SER A 117 17.66 9.50 0.02
C SER A 117 17.19 8.91 -1.30
N TYR A 118 16.64 7.69 -1.28
CA TYR A 118 16.20 6.97 -2.47
C TYR A 118 15.06 7.72 -3.20
N PHE A 119 14.08 8.20 -2.45
CA PHE A 119 12.91 8.89 -2.99
C PHE A 119 13.07 10.42 -3.10
N GLY A 120 14.26 10.99 -2.87
CA GLY A 120 14.50 12.43 -3.00
C GLY A 120 13.72 13.30 -2.01
N ILE A 121 13.47 12.79 -0.80
CA ILE A 121 12.63 13.43 0.24
C ILE A 121 13.42 14.46 1.07
N GLN A 122 14.75 14.53 0.93
CA GLN A 122 15.64 15.29 1.83
C GLN A 122 15.24 16.77 1.98
N ASP A 123 14.86 17.42 0.88
CA ASP A 123 14.56 18.87 0.86
C ASP A 123 13.27 19.23 1.64
N TRP A 124 12.39 18.25 1.84
CA TRP A 124 11.12 18.43 2.53
C TRP A 124 10.92 17.50 3.73
N PHE A 125 12.00 16.85 4.17
CA PHE A 125 12.02 15.85 5.25
C PHE A 125 11.44 16.38 6.58
N TYR A 126 11.67 17.65 6.91
CA TYR A 126 11.19 18.28 8.15
C TYR A 126 9.88 19.05 8.00
N LYS A 127 9.31 19.09 6.80
CA LYS A 127 8.04 19.79 6.56
C LYS A 127 6.86 19.09 7.26
N ASN A 128 5.77 19.85 7.40
CA ASN A 128 4.49 19.25 7.72
C ASN A 128 3.92 18.57 6.50
N VAL A 129 3.19 17.47 6.68
CA VAL A 129 2.52 16.76 5.59
C VAL A 129 1.48 17.64 4.89
N SER A 130 0.86 18.57 5.61
CA SER A 130 -0.08 19.55 5.05
C SER A 130 0.52 20.51 4.03
N GLU A 131 1.86 20.66 4.01
CA GLU A 131 2.57 21.52 3.06
C GLU A 131 2.94 20.80 1.76
N LEU A 132 2.65 19.49 1.68
CA LEU A 132 3.01 18.65 0.53
C LEU A 132 1.94 18.72 -0.57
N SER A 133 2.40 18.66 -1.82
CA SER A 133 1.52 18.38 -2.97
C SER A 133 0.97 16.96 -2.92
N GLY A 134 -0.08 16.68 -3.70
CA GLY A 134 -0.65 15.33 -3.83
C GLY A 134 0.39 14.30 -4.27
N GLY A 135 1.25 14.64 -5.23
CA GLY A 135 2.36 13.78 -5.69
C GLY A 135 3.37 13.49 -4.57
N GLN A 136 3.78 14.52 -3.82
CA GLN A 136 4.68 14.34 -2.68
C GLN A 136 4.06 13.47 -1.59
N LYS A 137 2.77 13.61 -1.30
CA LYS A 137 2.07 12.74 -0.34
C LYS A 137 2.04 11.30 -0.80
N GLN A 138 1.78 11.05 -2.10
CA GLN A 138 1.77 9.70 -2.65
C GLN A 138 3.16 9.08 -2.62
N LEU A 139 4.20 9.84 -2.94
CA LEU A 139 5.59 9.42 -2.84
C LEU A 139 5.99 9.11 -1.38
N LEU A 140 5.55 9.94 -0.45
CA LEU A 140 5.75 9.71 0.99
C LEU A 140 5.10 8.39 1.44
N ASN A 141 3.86 8.10 1.02
CA ASN A 141 3.18 6.84 1.31
C ASN A 141 3.97 5.63 0.76
N LEU A 142 4.41 5.72 -0.48
CA LEU A 142 5.23 4.65 -1.07
C LEU A 142 6.52 4.45 -0.27
N ALA A 143 7.24 5.54 0.03
CA ALA A 143 8.49 5.48 0.79
C ALA A 143 8.29 4.90 2.21
N SER A 144 7.22 5.26 2.91
CA SER A 144 6.92 4.74 4.25
C SER A 144 6.62 3.23 4.23
N ILE A 145 5.94 2.75 3.21
CA ILE A 145 5.68 1.31 3.01
C ILE A 145 6.98 0.58 2.65
N MET A 146 7.77 1.13 1.73
CA MET A 146 9.04 0.52 1.31
C MET A 146 10.07 0.47 2.44
N ALA A 147 10.03 1.38 3.41
CA ALA A 147 10.87 1.35 4.61
C ALA A 147 10.72 0.06 5.42
N MET A 148 9.56 -0.59 5.38
CA MET A 148 9.30 -1.85 6.05
C MET A 148 9.84 -3.08 5.30
N HIS A 149 10.34 -2.92 4.05
CA HIS A 149 10.79 -3.99 3.15
C HIS A 149 9.75 -5.10 2.95
N PRO A 150 8.58 -4.77 2.41
CA PRO A 150 7.54 -5.78 2.19
C PRO A 150 7.97 -6.80 1.13
N ASP A 151 7.51 -8.05 1.28
CA ASP A 151 7.71 -9.11 0.28
C ASP A 151 6.78 -8.91 -0.93
N MET A 152 5.65 -8.26 -0.75
CA MET A 152 4.69 -7.91 -1.81
C MET A 152 4.25 -6.45 -1.66
N LEU A 153 4.22 -5.73 -2.77
CA LEU A 153 3.71 -4.36 -2.85
C LEU A 153 2.45 -4.32 -3.70
N ILE A 154 1.39 -3.76 -3.16
CA ILE A 154 0.10 -3.54 -3.83
C ILE A 154 -0.11 -2.05 -4.02
N LEU A 155 -0.32 -1.63 -5.26
CA LEU A 155 -0.61 -0.24 -5.63
C LEU A 155 -2.04 -0.17 -6.19
N ASP A 156 -2.95 0.48 -5.48
CA ASP A 156 -4.34 0.64 -5.92
C ASP A 156 -4.54 2.02 -6.55
N GLU A 157 -4.46 2.07 -7.89
CA GLU A 157 -4.57 3.29 -8.69
C GLU A 157 -3.70 4.47 -8.17
N PRO A 158 -2.39 4.27 -7.91
CA PRO A 158 -1.56 5.20 -7.15
C PRO A 158 -1.37 6.57 -7.82
N THR A 159 -1.68 6.67 -9.11
CA THR A 159 -1.54 7.91 -9.89
C THR A 159 -2.87 8.62 -10.15
N SER A 160 -4.00 8.06 -9.72
CA SER A 160 -5.35 8.57 -10.06
C SER A 160 -5.67 9.97 -9.51
N GLN A 161 -4.97 10.37 -8.45
CA GLN A 161 -5.12 11.69 -7.80
C GLN A 161 -3.99 12.68 -8.18
N LEU A 162 -3.10 12.27 -9.09
CA LEU A 162 -1.95 13.06 -9.50
C LEU A 162 -2.23 13.76 -10.82
N ASP A 163 -1.65 14.94 -11.00
CA ASP A 163 -1.55 15.55 -12.33
C ASP A 163 -0.61 14.73 -13.23
N PRO A 164 -0.65 14.90 -14.57
CA PRO A 164 0.12 14.06 -15.48
C PRO A 164 1.64 14.09 -15.26
N ILE A 165 2.19 15.20 -14.79
CA ILE A 165 3.62 15.33 -14.52
C ILE A 165 3.99 14.54 -13.27
N ALA A 166 3.26 14.78 -12.17
CA ALA A 166 3.47 14.04 -10.92
C ALA A 166 3.22 12.53 -11.08
N ALA A 167 2.28 12.13 -11.94
CA ALA A 167 2.04 10.72 -12.25
C ALA A 167 3.23 10.10 -13.00
N SER A 168 3.83 10.81 -13.97
CA SER A 168 5.04 10.34 -14.67
C SER A 168 6.21 10.20 -13.71
N ASP A 169 6.47 11.21 -12.91
CA ASP A 169 7.56 11.21 -11.91
C ASP A 169 7.41 10.05 -10.93
N PHE A 170 6.18 9.78 -10.46
CA PHE A 170 5.88 8.65 -9.56
C PHE A 170 6.15 7.29 -10.21
N LEU A 171 5.85 7.13 -11.51
CA LEU A 171 6.04 5.86 -12.22
C LEU A 171 7.51 5.62 -12.61
N GLU A 172 8.34 6.65 -12.65
CA GLU A 172 9.78 6.55 -12.92
C GLU A 172 10.62 6.25 -11.66
N THR A 173 9.98 6.32 -10.47
CA THR A 173 10.60 6.02 -9.17
C THR A 173 10.64 4.53 -8.89
#